data_82a3ba00319f478d1b0953edcc1c7c7f
#
_entry.id   82a3ba00319f478d1b0953edcc1c7c7f
#
_cell.length_a   1.000
_cell.length_b   1.000
_cell.length_c   1.000
_cell.angle_alpha   90.00
_cell.angle_beta   90.00
_cell.angle_gamma   90.00
#
_symmetry.space_group_name_H-M   'P 1'
#
loop_
_entity.id
_entity.type
_entity.pdbx_description
1 polymer ?
#
loop_
_entity_poly.entity_id
_entity_poly.type
_entity_poly.pdbx_seq_one_letter_code
_entity_poly.pdbx_strand_id
1 'polypeptide(L)'
;MNSSRNFGMKILAASVITLIGTSAMADDIHTALSDATAWADLNLRYESVEQDNALEDASALTLRTRLGFSSGSVNGFSFTAEVEDSRIVLGQDEFTVGPTGFNVGEYSVIADPETTEVDQAFIQYKADNFTAKVGRQVITLDDHRFVGHVGWRQDRQTFDAVSAKYAASENLSLFYSYLYKRNRIFAEAADLDSNDHILHATYTSKIGKFVGYAYLLEIDSDTDNALDTYGVSYDGKTKGEKVNWAYGAEFATQSSESGAGETATDFDASYLNAYLAASFSGVTAKVDYEILGSDDGQYGFSTPLATLHKFNGWT
;
A
#
# COMPACT_ATOMS: atom_id res chain seq x y z
N MET A 1 -34.53 10.47 3.48
CA MET A 1 -35.07 9.19 4.00
C MET A 1 -34.44 8.08 3.16
N ASN A 2 -33.34 7.53 3.60
CA ASN A 2 -32.99 6.12 3.42
C ASN A 2 -31.77 5.83 4.29
N SER A 3 -32.05 5.54 5.55
CA SER A 3 -31.12 4.96 6.50
C SER A 3 -31.33 3.44 6.44
N SER A 4 -30.43 2.68 5.88
CA SER A 4 -30.32 1.25 6.19
C SER A 4 -29.31 0.53 5.28
N ARG A 5 -28.02 0.66 5.53
CA ARG A 5 -27.03 -0.33 5.01
C ARG A 5 -25.83 -0.64 5.94
N ASN A 6 -25.77 -0.10 7.15
CA ASN A 6 -24.61 -0.29 8.03
C ASN A 6 -24.85 -1.26 9.21
N PHE A 7 -25.51 -2.42 9.03
CA PHE A 7 -25.75 -3.35 10.16
C PHE A 7 -25.24 -4.79 9.95
N GLY A 8 -24.53 -5.09 8.88
CA GLY A 8 -24.24 -6.49 8.51
C GLY A 8 -22.86 -7.05 8.89
N MET A 9 -21.84 -6.27 9.12
CA MET A 9 -20.46 -6.78 9.13
C MET A 9 -19.72 -6.79 10.46
N LYS A 10 -20.28 -6.28 11.54
CA LYS A 10 -19.64 -6.28 12.87
C LYS A 10 -19.77 -7.60 13.65
N ILE A 11 -20.43 -8.64 13.13
CA ILE A 11 -20.72 -9.90 13.85
C ILE A 11 -19.93 -11.11 13.35
N LEU A 12 -19.18 -11.02 12.26
CA LEU A 12 -18.44 -12.20 11.71
C LEU A 12 -17.09 -12.49 12.37
N ALA A 13 -16.53 -11.59 13.15
CA ALA A 13 -15.23 -11.80 13.79
C ALA A 13 -15.26 -12.64 15.09
N ALA A 14 -16.42 -12.91 15.65
CA ALA A 14 -16.55 -13.55 16.97
C ALA A 14 -16.91 -15.05 16.95
N SER A 15 -17.18 -15.66 15.78
CA SER A 15 -17.80 -17.01 15.72
C SER A 15 -16.91 -18.16 15.26
N VAL A 16 -15.61 -17.95 15.04
CA VAL A 16 -14.70 -19.03 14.53
C VAL A 16 -13.93 -19.76 15.65
N ILE A 17 -14.03 -19.37 16.91
CA ILE A 17 -13.17 -19.90 18.00
C ILE A 17 -13.77 -21.10 18.77
N THR A 18 -14.88 -21.69 18.42
CA THR A 18 -15.51 -22.71 19.23
C THR A 18 -15.69 -24.07 18.56
N LEU A 19 -14.62 -24.71 18.08
CA LEU A 19 -14.68 -26.15 17.75
C LEU A 19 -13.27 -26.75 17.56
N ILE A 20 -12.48 -26.92 18.66
CA ILE A 20 -11.32 -27.82 18.62
C ILE A 20 -11.18 -28.47 20.01
N GLY A 21 -11.09 -29.80 20.04
CA GLY A 21 -10.95 -30.60 21.27
C GLY A 21 -9.61 -30.39 21.99
N THR A 22 -9.63 -30.47 23.31
CA THR A 22 -8.60 -29.95 24.24
C THR A 22 -7.19 -30.57 24.17
N SER A 23 -6.99 -31.77 23.61
CA SER A 23 -5.65 -32.37 23.49
C SER A 23 -4.96 -32.02 22.16
N ALA A 24 -5.68 -31.92 21.05
CA ALA A 24 -5.15 -31.44 19.77
C ALA A 24 -4.71 -29.99 19.86
N MET A 25 -5.39 -29.14 20.65
CA MET A 25 -5.03 -27.74 20.85
C MET A 25 -3.65 -27.55 21.51
N ALA A 26 -3.20 -28.44 22.39
CA ALA A 26 -1.89 -28.31 23.04
C ALA A 26 -0.73 -28.52 22.05
N ASP A 27 -0.85 -29.53 21.19
CA ASP A 27 0.13 -29.82 20.14
C ASP A 27 0.12 -28.75 19.06
N ASP A 28 -1.06 -28.23 18.69
CA ASP A 28 -1.21 -27.13 17.74
C ASP A 28 -0.61 -25.81 18.27
N ILE A 29 -0.82 -25.49 19.55
CA ILE A 29 -0.21 -24.31 20.19
C ILE A 29 1.31 -24.50 20.28
N HIS A 30 1.80 -25.68 20.63
CA HIS A 30 3.23 -25.96 20.65
C HIS A 30 3.86 -25.76 19.27
N THR A 31 3.25 -26.29 18.21
CA THR A 31 3.68 -26.10 16.82
C THR A 31 3.66 -24.62 16.42
N ALA A 32 2.58 -23.89 16.73
CA ALA A 32 2.45 -22.48 16.44
C ALA A 32 3.55 -21.62 17.10
N LEU A 33 3.98 -22.01 18.31
CA LEU A 33 5.03 -21.30 19.04
C LEU A 33 6.45 -21.74 18.66
N SER A 34 6.67 -23.03 18.40
CA SER A 34 8.00 -23.55 18.04
C SER A 34 8.49 -23.04 16.68
N ASP A 35 7.57 -22.86 15.74
CA ASP A 35 7.84 -22.38 14.38
C ASP A 35 7.61 -20.85 14.25
N ALA A 36 7.38 -20.18 15.37
CA ALA A 36 7.17 -18.74 15.39
C ALA A 36 8.47 -17.97 15.09
N THR A 37 8.29 -16.81 14.50
CA THR A 37 9.37 -15.86 14.26
C THR A 37 9.06 -14.54 14.95
N ALA A 38 10.08 -13.92 15.53
CA ALA A 38 10.02 -12.55 16.06
C ALA A 38 11.11 -11.71 15.42
N TRP A 39 10.83 -10.43 15.20
CA TRP A 39 11.79 -9.49 14.65
C TRP A 39 11.69 -8.14 15.32
N ALA A 40 12.80 -7.40 15.21
CA ALA A 40 12.85 -5.99 15.55
C ALA A 40 13.50 -5.24 14.39
N ASP A 41 12.92 -4.11 14.01
CA ASP A 41 13.46 -3.19 13.02
C ASP A 41 13.59 -1.80 13.66
N LEU A 42 14.79 -1.23 13.56
CA LEU A 42 15.08 0.11 14.06
C LEU A 42 15.55 0.99 12.91
N ASN A 43 14.95 2.16 12.77
CA ASN A 43 15.32 3.14 11.75
C ASN A 43 15.54 4.51 12.39
N LEU A 44 16.81 4.92 12.54
CA LEU A 44 17.17 6.28 12.90
C LEU A 44 17.33 7.11 11.63
N ARG A 45 16.55 8.19 11.52
CA ARG A 45 16.48 9.02 10.33
C ARG A 45 16.68 10.49 10.69
N TYR A 46 17.60 11.14 9.98
CA TYR A 46 17.68 12.58 9.91
C TYR A 46 17.23 13.06 8.54
N GLU A 47 16.37 14.09 8.51
CA GLU A 47 15.91 14.75 7.31
C GLU A 47 15.95 16.26 7.52
N SER A 48 16.37 16.99 6.48
CA SER A 48 16.31 18.45 6.39
C SER A 48 15.65 18.83 5.09
N VAL A 49 14.72 19.77 5.13
CA VAL A 49 13.95 20.26 3.98
C VAL A 49 14.05 21.75 3.91
N GLU A 50 14.58 22.25 2.78
CA GLU A 50 14.63 23.65 2.42
C GLU A 50 13.76 23.85 1.18
N GLN A 51 12.74 24.72 1.25
CA GLN A 51 11.83 24.99 0.16
C GLN A 51 11.64 26.49 -0.02
N ASP A 52 11.56 26.94 -1.27
CA ASP A 52 11.21 28.32 -1.60
C ASP A 52 9.69 28.54 -1.45
N ASN A 53 9.24 28.62 -0.20
CA ASN A 53 7.85 28.87 0.18
C ASN A 53 7.79 29.87 1.36
N ALA A 54 6.60 30.05 1.95
CA ALA A 54 6.39 30.99 3.06
C ALA A 54 6.66 30.37 4.45
N LEU A 55 7.05 29.09 4.52
CA LEU A 55 7.30 28.36 5.77
C LEU A 55 8.79 28.40 6.09
N GLU A 56 9.11 28.13 7.35
CA GLU A 56 10.51 27.94 7.80
C GLU A 56 11.07 26.60 7.29
N ASP A 57 12.38 26.54 7.15
CA ASP A 57 13.09 25.30 6.81
C ASP A 57 12.85 24.26 7.90
N ALA A 58 12.77 22.98 7.49
CA ALA A 58 12.49 21.91 8.43
C ALA A 58 13.72 21.04 8.73
N SER A 59 13.80 20.54 9.97
CA SER A 59 14.77 19.54 10.38
C SER A 59 14.18 18.58 11.40
N ALA A 60 14.36 17.28 11.18
CA ALA A 60 13.85 16.22 12.03
C ALA A 60 14.91 15.15 12.27
N LEU A 61 15.01 14.68 13.52
CA LEU A 61 15.70 13.44 13.84
C LEU A 61 14.71 12.51 14.53
N THR A 62 14.34 11.45 13.86
CA THR A 62 13.31 10.51 14.31
C THR A 62 13.86 9.09 14.44
N LEU A 63 13.36 8.33 15.41
CA LEU A 63 13.64 6.91 15.59
C LEU A 63 12.35 6.11 15.50
N ARG A 64 12.29 5.20 14.54
CA ARG A 64 11.25 4.18 14.47
C ARG A 64 11.73 2.87 15.08
N THR A 65 10.86 2.23 15.84
CA THR A 65 11.03 0.87 16.35
C THR A 65 9.82 0.04 15.94
N ARG A 66 10.02 -1.04 15.19
CA ARG A 66 8.99 -2.06 14.91
C ARG A 66 9.35 -3.33 15.63
N LEU A 67 8.38 -3.90 16.33
CA LEU A 67 8.49 -5.20 16.98
C LEU A 67 7.40 -6.10 16.45
N GLY A 68 7.78 -7.20 15.83
CA GLY A 68 6.85 -8.10 15.17
C GLY A 68 6.99 -9.54 15.62
N PHE A 69 5.90 -10.26 15.49
CA PHE A 69 5.78 -11.69 15.76
C PHE A 69 4.88 -12.33 14.71
N SER A 70 5.27 -13.51 14.22
CA SER A 70 4.41 -14.36 13.39
C SER A 70 4.45 -15.79 13.94
N SER A 71 3.28 -16.37 14.17
CA SER A 71 3.17 -17.77 14.59
C SER A 71 3.60 -18.73 13.49
N GLY A 72 3.97 -19.96 13.85
CA GLY A 72 3.96 -21.07 12.92
C GLY A 72 2.56 -21.32 12.34
N SER A 73 2.51 -22.13 11.28
CA SER A 73 1.24 -22.47 10.62
C SER A 73 0.65 -23.75 11.21
N VAL A 74 -0.61 -23.68 11.60
CA VAL A 74 -1.41 -24.82 12.07
C VAL A 74 -2.62 -25.00 11.16
N ASN A 75 -2.72 -26.14 10.50
CA ASN A 75 -3.80 -26.43 9.54
C ASN A 75 -3.96 -25.34 8.45
N GLY A 76 -2.86 -24.72 8.03
CA GLY A 76 -2.84 -23.62 7.07
C GLY A 76 -3.05 -22.22 7.67
N PHE A 77 -3.43 -22.11 8.95
CA PHE A 77 -3.62 -20.85 9.63
C PHE A 77 -2.36 -20.35 10.34
N SER A 78 -2.09 -19.08 10.25
CA SER A 78 -1.08 -18.36 11.03
C SER A 78 -1.57 -16.98 11.43
N PHE A 79 -0.92 -16.40 12.43
CA PHE A 79 -1.20 -15.05 12.93
C PHE A 79 0.07 -14.23 12.90
N THR A 80 -0.07 -12.97 12.52
CA THR A 80 1.02 -11.97 12.57
C THR A 80 0.56 -10.75 13.33
N ALA A 81 1.41 -10.23 14.21
CA ALA A 81 1.24 -8.92 14.86
C ALA A 81 2.56 -8.15 14.80
N GLU A 82 2.48 -6.87 14.51
CA GLU A 82 3.59 -5.93 14.52
C GLU A 82 3.13 -4.60 15.12
N VAL A 83 3.91 -4.07 16.03
CA VAL A 83 3.70 -2.76 16.65
C VAL A 83 4.79 -1.83 16.17
N GLU A 84 4.42 -0.62 15.83
CA GLU A 84 5.34 0.46 15.47
C GLU A 84 5.31 1.56 16.52
N ASP A 85 6.49 2.10 16.82
CA ASP A 85 6.67 3.28 17.65
C ASP A 85 7.66 4.23 16.96
N SER A 86 7.23 5.44 16.66
CA SER A 86 8.03 6.52 16.07
C SER A 86 8.14 7.67 17.05
N ARG A 87 9.38 8.14 17.28
CA ARG A 87 9.70 9.20 18.25
C ARG A 87 10.68 10.21 17.68
N ILE A 88 10.47 11.47 18.02
CA ILE A 88 11.48 12.51 17.88
C ILE A 88 12.57 12.25 18.91
N VAL A 89 13.83 12.33 18.51
CA VAL A 89 14.97 12.13 19.38
C VAL A 89 15.88 13.37 19.40
N LEU A 90 16.56 13.59 20.51
CA LEU A 90 17.47 14.70 20.75
C LEU A 90 16.86 16.11 20.55
N GLY A 91 15.53 16.24 20.60
CA GLY A 91 14.83 17.53 20.46
C GLY A 91 14.94 18.18 19.07
N GLN A 92 15.11 17.39 18.01
CA GLN A 92 15.10 17.87 16.62
C GLN A 92 13.67 17.79 16.09
N ASP A 93 12.85 18.78 16.43
CA ASP A 93 11.41 18.84 16.24
C ASP A 93 10.95 20.06 15.39
N GLU A 94 11.86 20.69 14.68
CA GLU A 94 11.58 21.85 13.82
C GLU A 94 11.03 21.37 12.47
N PHE A 95 9.82 20.79 12.45
CA PHE A 95 9.15 20.34 11.23
C PHE A 95 7.64 20.26 11.40
N THR A 96 6.92 20.32 10.28
CA THR A 96 5.48 20.08 10.23
C THR A 96 5.22 18.64 9.78
N VAL A 97 4.39 17.89 10.51
CA VAL A 97 4.07 16.50 10.12
C VAL A 97 3.19 16.46 8.88
N GLY A 98 2.25 17.36 8.75
CA GLY A 98 1.29 17.39 7.65
C GLY A 98 -0.02 18.06 8.06
N PRO A 99 -1.13 17.78 7.36
CA PRO A 99 -2.37 18.55 7.54
C PRO A 99 -3.00 18.42 8.95
N THR A 100 -2.66 17.38 9.70
CA THR A 100 -3.21 17.10 11.03
C THR A 100 -2.14 16.94 12.12
N GLY A 101 -0.89 17.17 11.79
CA GLY A 101 0.23 17.00 12.74
C GLY A 101 0.49 18.23 13.59
N PHE A 102 1.59 18.22 14.33
CA PHE A 102 2.06 19.37 15.09
C PHE A 102 2.81 20.37 14.19
N ASN A 103 3.01 21.60 14.68
CA ASN A 103 3.66 22.72 13.96
C ASN A 103 3.03 23.06 12.60
N VAL A 104 1.73 22.82 12.42
CA VAL A 104 1.04 23.10 11.16
C VAL A 104 1.17 24.57 10.77
N GLY A 105 1.76 24.81 9.59
CA GLY A 105 1.92 26.14 9.03
C GLY A 105 3.17 26.89 9.52
N GLU A 106 4.05 26.29 10.30
CA GLU A 106 5.31 26.89 10.76
C GLU A 106 6.48 26.46 9.88
N TYR A 107 6.70 25.18 9.69
CA TYR A 107 7.83 24.59 8.97
C TYR A 107 7.40 23.84 7.72
N SER A 108 8.33 23.61 6.83
CA SER A 108 8.18 22.66 5.72
C SER A 108 7.86 21.25 6.22
N VAL A 109 7.21 20.43 5.38
CA VAL A 109 6.66 19.13 5.81
C VAL A 109 7.71 18.02 5.82
N ILE A 110 7.81 17.34 6.96
CA ILE A 110 8.46 16.03 7.10
C ILE A 110 7.40 15.08 7.69
N ALA A 111 6.88 14.16 6.89
CA ALA A 111 5.77 13.29 7.25
C ALA A 111 6.23 12.10 8.12
N ASP A 112 6.83 12.37 9.27
CA ASP A 112 7.31 11.39 10.24
C ASP A 112 6.72 11.72 11.64
N PRO A 113 5.44 11.36 11.91
CA PRO A 113 4.75 11.71 13.15
C PRO A 113 5.33 10.96 14.35
N GLU A 114 5.17 11.54 15.56
CA GLU A 114 5.25 10.74 16.78
C GLU A 114 3.97 9.92 16.92
N THR A 115 4.10 8.60 16.86
CA THR A 115 2.97 7.69 16.99
C THR A 115 3.40 6.36 17.61
N THR A 116 2.46 5.67 18.25
CA THR A 116 2.59 4.27 18.65
C THR A 116 1.32 3.56 18.22
N GLU A 117 1.43 2.61 17.32
CA GLU A 117 0.27 1.94 16.75
C GLU A 117 0.53 0.48 16.39
N VAL A 118 -0.55 -0.23 16.11
CA VAL A 118 -0.48 -1.54 15.49
C VAL A 118 -0.24 -1.34 14.01
N ASP A 119 0.96 -1.71 13.55
CA ASP A 119 1.31 -1.61 12.13
C ASP A 119 0.75 -2.78 11.33
N GLN A 120 0.82 -4.01 11.84
CA GLN A 120 0.14 -5.16 11.26
C GLN A 120 -0.52 -6.02 12.34
N ALA A 121 -1.72 -6.53 12.06
CA ALA A 121 -2.39 -7.55 12.86
C ALA A 121 -3.37 -8.31 11.97
N PHE A 122 -3.01 -9.51 11.53
CA PHE A 122 -3.85 -10.30 10.64
C PHE A 122 -3.76 -11.79 10.90
N ILE A 123 -4.84 -12.49 10.55
CA ILE A 123 -4.86 -13.95 10.40
C ILE A 123 -4.67 -14.27 8.93
N GLN A 124 -3.80 -15.23 8.63
CA GLN A 124 -3.59 -15.76 7.29
C GLN A 124 -4.02 -17.22 7.24
N TYR A 125 -4.70 -17.58 6.17
CA TYR A 125 -4.91 -18.96 5.74
C TYR A 125 -4.14 -19.22 4.46
N LYS A 126 -3.35 -20.29 4.41
CA LYS A 126 -2.57 -20.69 3.24
C LYS A 126 -2.77 -22.18 2.97
N ALA A 127 -3.18 -22.49 1.75
CA ALA A 127 -3.27 -23.84 1.22
C ALA A 127 -2.71 -23.81 -0.21
N ASP A 128 -1.98 -24.85 -0.62
CA ASP A 128 -1.35 -25.03 -1.95
C ASP A 128 -1.19 -23.74 -2.78
N ASN A 129 -2.21 -23.43 -3.59
CA ASN A 129 -2.25 -22.31 -4.53
C ASN A 129 -3.11 -21.11 -4.06
N PHE A 130 -3.62 -21.13 -2.83
CA PHE A 130 -4.50 -20.09 -2.28
C PHE A 130 -3.94 -19.52 -0.99
N THR A 131 -3.99 -18.18 -0.86
CA THR A 131 -3.69 -17.46 0.38
C THR A 131 -4.75 -16.41 0.62
N ALA A 132 -5.31 -16.38 1.83
CA ALA A 132 -6.21 -15.31 2.27
C ALA A 132 -5.67 -14.67 3.55
N LYS A 133 -5.93 -13.37 3.73
CA LYS A 133 -5.60 -12.61 4.94
C LYS A 133 -6.79 -11.76 5.36
N VAL A 134 -6.96 -11.61 6.67
CA VAL A 134 -7.99 -10.74 7.27
C VAL A 134 -7.35 -9.96 8.41
N GLY A 135 -7.48 -8.64 8.38
CA GLY A 135 -6.94 -7.71 9.37
C GLY A 135 -6.00 -6.68 8.77
N ARG A 136 -5.28 -5.95 9.65
CA ARG A 136 -4.34 -4.90 9.26
C ARG A 136 -3.10 -5.52 8.61
N GLN A 137 -2.81 -5.13 7.38
CA GLN A 137 -1.78 -5.73 6.55
C GLN A 137 -1.15 -4.74 5.58
N VAL A 138 0.09 -4.99 5.21
CA VAL A 138 0.76 -4.32 4.10
C VAL A 138 0.29 -4.96 2.79
N ILE A 139 -0.11 -4.13 1.83
CA ILE A 139 -0.40 -4.53 0.45
C ILE A 139 0.45 -3.69 -0.49
N THR A 140 1.20 -4.36 -1.36
CA THR A 140 2.04 -3.71 -2.37
C THR A 140 1.90 -4.42 -3.70
N LEU A 141 1.71 -3.67 -4.78
CA LEU A 141 1.54 -4.17 -6.14
C LEU A 141 2.44 -3.38 -7.09
N ASP A 142 2.93 -4.05 -8.13
CA ASP A 142 3.63 -3.46 -9.27
C ASP A 142 4.62 -2.35 -8.91
N ASP A 143 5.59 -2.72 -8.10
CA ASP A 143 6.68 -1.83 -7.71
C ASP A 143 6.22 -0.57 -6.96
N HIS A 144 4.99 -0.60 -6.38
CA HIS A 144 4.36 0.45 -5.57
C HIS A 144 3.91 1.68 -6.38
N ARG A 145 3.75 1.57 -7.70
CA ARG A 145 3.38 2.72 -8.54
C ARG A 145 1.95 3.20 -8.28
N PHE A 146 1.02 2.26 -8.02
CA PHE A 146 -0.39 2.55 -7.71
C PHE A 146 -0.76 2.14 -6.27
N VAL A 147 -0.27 0.99 -5.81
CA VAL A 147 -0.53 0.48 -4.46
C VAL A 147 0.80 0.18 -3.78
N GLY A 148 1.13 0.96 -2.77
CA GLY A 148 2.37 0.89 -2.02
C GLY A 148 2.18 1.15 -0.53
N HIS A 149 3.26 1.03 0.23
CA HIS A 149 3.21 1.18 1.68
C HIS A 149 3.99 2.39 2.21
N VAL A 150 4.62 3.18 1.33
CA VAL A 150 5.43 4.36 1.72
C VAL A 150 6.49 4.04 2.81
N GLY A 151 7.00 2.81 2.83
CA GLY A 151 7.83 2.27 3.93
C GLY A 151 9.23 2.87 4.07
N TRP A 152 9.57 3.89 3.31
CA TRP A 152 10.77 4.70 3.47
C TRP A 152 10.57 5.79 4.54
N ARG A 153 9.33 6.11 4.91
CA ARG A 153 8.94 6.96 6.04
C ARG A 153 9.01 6.19 7.36
N GLN A 154 8.90 6.89 8.49
CA GLN A 154 8.85 6.25 9.79
C GLN A 154 7.54 5.51 9.99
N ASP A 155 6.42 6.16 9.76
CA ASP A 155 5.11 5.53 9.70
C ASP A 155 4.81 5.08 8.26
N ARG A 156 4.36 3.85 8.08
CA ARG A 156 4.05 3.32 6.74
C ARG A 156 2.56 3.13 6.54
N GLN A 157 2.12 3.27 5.30
CA GLN A 157 0.74 2.97 4.93
C GLN A 157 0.46 1.48 5.06
N THR A 158 -0.59 1.14 5.79
CA THR A 158 -1.17 -0.20 5.90
C THR A 158 -2.68 -0.16 5.65
N PHE A 159 -3.30 -1.34 5.51
CA PHE A 159 -4.72 -1.44 5.18
C PHE A 159 -5.41 -2.42 6.10
N ASP A 160 -6.54 -2.02 6.69
CA ASP A 160 -7.47 -2.96 7.32
C ASP A 160 -8.30 -3.58 6.19
N ALA A 161 -8.09 -4.88 5.94
CA ALA A 161 -8.54 -5.49 4.70
C ALA A 161 -8.86 -6.99 4.83
N VAL A 162 -9.64 -7.46 3.86
CA VAL A 162 -9.73 -8.87 3.50
C VAL A 162 -9.08 -9.04 2.13
N SER A 163 -8.03 -9.85 2.04
CA SER A 163 -7.33 -10.09 0.78
C SER A 163 -7.24 -11.57 0.45
N ALA A 164 -7.21 -11.90 -0.84
CA ALA A 164 -7.04 -13.25 -1.35
C ALA A 164 -6.11 -13.26 -2.56
N LYS A 165 -5.20 -14.22 -2.59
CA LYS A 165 -4.33 -14.51 -3.73
C LYS A 165 -4.53 -15.95 -4.18
N TYR A 166 -4.71 -16.16 -5.47
CA TYR A 166 -4.91 -17.47 -6.08
C TYR A 166 -3.96 -17.67 -7.26
N ALA A 167 -3.08 -18.66 -7.18
CA ALA A 167 -2.27 -19.11 -8.29
C ALA A 167 -3.10 -20.07 -9.15
N ALA A 168 -3.83 -19.51 -10.14
CA ALA A 168 -4.73 -20.28 -11.01
C ALA A 168 -3.97 -21.27 -11.90
N SER A 169 -2.70 -20.97 -12.21
CA SER A 169 -1.73 -21.89 -12.84
C SER A 169 -0.31 -21.45 -12.47
N GLU A 170 0.71 -22.18 -12.96
CA GLU A 170 2.12 -21.79 -12.82
C GLU A 170 2.41 -20.39 -13.40
N ASN A 171 1.60 -19.94 -14.34
CA ASN A 171 1.80 -18.70 -15.07
C ASN A 171 0.79 -17.60 -14.72
N LEU A 172 -0.35 -17.93 -14.09
CA LEU A 172 -1.44 -16.98 -13.81
C LEU A 172 -1.68 -16.86 -12.30
N SER A 173 -1.52 -15.66 -11.78
CA SER A 173 -1.83 -15.29 -10.40
C SER A 173 -2.93 -14.22 -10.39
N LEU A 174 -3.93 -14.42 -9.57
CA LEU A 174 -5.02 -13.49 -9.32
C LEU A 174 -4.93 -12.97 -7.89
N PHE A 175 -5.18 -11.70 -7.69
CA PHE A 175 -5.26 -11.08 -6.39
C PHE A 175 -6.51 -10.21 -6.31
N TYR A 176 -7.17 -10.28 -5.17
CA TYR A 176 -8.29 -9.42 -4.81
C TYR A 176 -8.12 -8.95 -3.38
N SER A 177 -8.44 -7.68 -3.11
CA SER A 177 -8.57 -7.17 -1.75
C SER A 177 -9.74 -6.21 -1.64
N TYR A 178 -10.46 -6.30 -0.53
CA TYR A 178 -11.40 -5.32 -0.04
C TYR A 178 -10.77 -4.58 1.13
N LEU A 179 -10.55 -3.27 0.98
CA LEU A 179 -9.99 -2.42 2.03
C LEU A 179 -11.16 -1.65 2.67
N TYR A 180 -11.29 -1.74 3.97
CA TYR A 180 -12.30 -0.99 4.71
C TYR A 180 -11.70 0.15 5.54
N LYS A 181 -10.35 0.25 5.58
CA LYS A 181 -9.63 1.37 6.17
C LYS A 181 -8.24 1.50 5.53
N ARG A 182 -7.83 2.74 5.27
CA ARG A 182 -6.48 3.13 4.90
C ARG A 182 -5.80 3.75 6.11
N ASN A 183 -4.80 3.07 6.69
CA ASN A 183 -3.98 3.62 7.76
C ASN A 183 -2.82 4.36 7.12
N ARG A 184 -2.76 5.68 7.35
CA ARG A 184 -1.89 6.57 6.58
C ARG A 184 -0.63 6.92 7.36
N ILE A 185 0.40 7.39 6.65
CA ILE A 185 1.71 7.80 7.18
C ILE A 185 1.69 9.04 8.11
N PHE A 186 0.53 9.58 8.43
CA PHE A 186 0.33 10.79 9.24
C PHE A 186 -0.30 10.50 10.60
N ALA A 187 -0.15 9.27 11.11
CA ALA A 187 -0.77 8.71 12.31
C ALA A 187 -2.30 8.58 12.24
N GLU A 188 -2.91 7.97 13.24
CA GLU A 188 -4.32 7.56 13.30
C GLU A 188 -5.32 8.70 12.98
N ALA A 189 -4.99 9.94 13.33
CA ALA A 189 -5.88 11.08 13.08
C ALA A 189 -6.09 11.39 11.58
N ALA A 190 -5.23 10.87 10.71
CA ALA A 190 -5.31 11.05 9.27
C ALA A 190 -5.80 9.79 8.53
N ASP A 191 -6.16 8.74 9.24
CA ASP A 191 -6.69 7.51 8.67
C ASP A 191 -8.06 7.74 8.03
N LEU A 192 -8.37 6.93 7.02
CA LEU A 192 -9.58 7.05 6.22
C LEU A 192 -10.32 5.72 6.21
N ASP A 193 -11.59 5.74 6.60
CA ASP A 193 -12.50 4.63 6.33
C ASP A 193 -12.79 4.59 4.82
N SER A 194 -12.88 3.40 4.24
CA SER A 194 -12.98 3.24 2.79
C SER A 194 -13.80 2.02 2.38
N ASN A 195 -14.21 2.01 1.11
CA ASN A 195 -14.84 0.89 0.42
C ASN A 195 -14.03 0.54 -0.84
N ASP A 196 -12.74 0.26 -0.70
CA ASP A 196 -11.87 0.05 -1.83
C ASP A 196 -11.90 -1.40 -2.31
N HIS A 197 -11.92 -1.58 -3.62
CA HIS A 197 -11.73 -2.88 -4.26
C HIS A 197 -10.47 -2.86 -5.13
N ILE A 198 -9.55 -3.76 -4.83
CA ILE A 198 -8.30 -3.95 -5.56
C ILE A 198 -8.37 -5.29 -6.30
N LEU A 199 -8.39 -5.26 -7.61
CA LEU A 199 -8.32 -6.45 -8.47
C LEU A 199 -7.03 -6.40 -9.27
N HIS A 200 -6.31 -7.52 -9.32
CA HIS A 200 -5.03 -7.58 -10.00
C HIS A 200 -4.78 -9.00 -10.54
N ALA A 201 -4.37 -9.09 -11.79
CA ALA A 201 -4.03 -10.34 -12.45
C ALA A 201 -2.65 -10.26 -13.11
N THR A 202 -1.78 -11.21 -12.81
CA THR A 202 -0.45 -11.31 -13.41
C THR A 202 -0.34 -12.59 -14.22
N TYR A 203 0.03 -12.46 -15.50
CA TYR A 203 0.35 -13.57 -16.37
C TYR A 203 1.81 -13.51 -16.83
N THR A 204 2.59 -14.53 -16.49
CA THR A 204 4.00 -14.64 -16.86
C THR A 204 4.16 -15.64 -18.00
N SER A 205 4.81 -15.22 -19.08
CA SER A 205 5.07 -16.05 -20.25
C SER A 205 6.55 -16.02 -20.64
N LYS A 206 6.92 -16.78 -21.69
CA LYS A 206 8.27 -16.77 -22.23
C LYS A 206 8.68 -15.43 -22.85
N ILE A 207 7.69 -14.63 -23.26
CA ILE A 207 7.95 -13.32 -23.88
C ILE A 207 7.90 -12.16 -22.88
N GLY A 208 7.39 -12.38 -21.67
CA GLY A 208 7.34 -11.34 -20.63
C GLY A 208 6.19 -11.54 -19.64
N LYS A 209 6.04 -10.56 -18.76
CA LYS A 209 4.99 -10.45 -17.75
C LYS A 209 3.92 -9.48 -18.25
N PHE A 210 2.67 -9.90 -18.18
CA PHE A 210 1.50 -9.09 -18.42
C PHE A 210 0.76 -8.90 -17.11
N VAL A 211 0.28 -7.69 -16.87
CA VAL A 211 -0.56 -7.37 -15.72
C VAL A 211 -1.83 -6.69 -16.23
N GLY A 212 -2.96 -7.04 -15.63
CA GLY A 212 -4.21 -6.30 -15.75
C GLY A 212 -4.75 -6.00 -14.37
N TYR A 213 -5.27 -4.79 -14.16
CA TYR A 213 -5.76 -4.38 -12.85
C TYR A 213 -6.98 -3.46 -12.94
N ALA A 214 -7.76 -3.46 -11.85
CA ALA A 214 -8.79 -2.49 -11.57
C ALA A 214 -8.69 -2.08 -10.09
N TYR A 215 -8.57 -0.78 -9.83
CA TYR A 215 -8.55 -0.20 -8.51
C TYR A 215 -9.75 0.73 -8.40
N LEU A 216 -10.76 0.30 -7.64
CA LEU A 216 -12.00 1.02 -7.40
C LEU A 216 -11.91 1.57 -6.00
N LEU A 217 -11.60 2.86 -5.88
CA LEU A 217 -11.30 3.50 -4.62
C LEU A 217 -12.42 4.44 -4.21
N GLU A 218 -12.91 4.29 -3.00
CA GLU A 218 -13.97 5.13 -2.42
C GLU A 218 -13.65 5.40 -0.95
N ILE A 219 -13.65 6.68 -0.57
CA ILE A 219 -13.53 7.09 0.84
C ILE A 219 -14.94 7.14 1.42
N ASP A 220 -15.15 6.45 2.56
CA ASP A 220 -16.42 6.49 3.29
C ASP A 220 -16.57 7.86 3.98
N SER A 221 -17.21 8.77 3.30
CA SER A 221 -17.45 10.15 3.73
C SER A 221 -18.84 10.62 3.32
N ASP A 222 -19.23 11.81 3.79
CA ASP A 222 -20.53 12.44 3.41
C ASP A 222 -20.56 12.93 1.94
N THR A 223 -19.40 12.87 1.25
CA THR A 223 -19.28 13.19 -0.17
C THR A 223 -18.92 11.93 -0.93
N ASP A 224 -19.65 11.64 -2.00
CA ASP A 224 -19.31 10.53 -2.90
C ASP A 224 -18.00 10.87 -3.64
N ASN A 225 -16.91 10.21 -3.23
CA ASN A 225 -15.59 10.40 -3.82
C ASN A 225 -15.11 9.03 -4.33
N ALA A 226 -15.46 8.72 -5.57
CA ALA A 226 -15.01 7.52 -6.26
C ALA A 226 -13.83 7.83 -7.19
N LEU A 227 -12.89 6.90 -7.26
CA LEU A 227 -11.73 6.96 -8.15
C LEU A 227 -11.48 5.59 -8.76
N ASP A 228 -11.97 5.38 -9.95
CA ASP A 228 -11.89 4.11 -10.66
C ASP A 228 -10.74 4.12 -11.65
N THR A 229 -9.78 3.21 -11.45
CA THR A 229 -8.61 3.07 -12.33
C THR A 229 -8.57 1.68 -12.94
N TYR A 230 -8.47 1.61 -14.27
CA TYR A 230 -8.32 0.36 -15.02
C TYR A 230 -7.04 0.44 -15.86
N GLY A 231 -6.19 -0.59 -15.75
CA GLY A 231 -4.93 -0.56 -16.47
C GLY A 231 -4.41 -1.92 -16.88
N VAL A 232 -3.44 -1.85 -17.81
CA VAL A 232 -2.69 -3.00 -18.30
C VAL A 232 -1.23 -2.65 -18.43
N SER A 233 -0.33 -3.57 -18.09
CA SER A 233 1.10 -3.40 -18.33
C SER A 233 1.74 -4.63 -18.92
N TYR A 234 2.89 -4.41 -19.56
CA TYR A 234 3.73 -5.44 -20.11
C TYR A 234 5.20 -5.14 -19.81
N ASP A 235 5.92 -6.15 -19.30
CA ASP A 235 7.37 -6.12 -19.09
C ASP A 235 8.04 -7.27 -19.81
N GLY A 236 9.01 -6.97 -20.67
CA GLY A 236 9.79 -7.95 -21.42
C GLY A 236 11.29 -7.83 -21.20
N LYS A 237 11.98 -8.95 -21.37
CA LYS A 237 13.45 -9.00 -21.32
C LYS A 237 13.96 -9.90 -22.43
N THR A 238 15.02 -9.46 -23.12
CA THR A 238 15.69 -10.24 -24.16
C THR A 238 17.18 -10.28 -23.89
N LYS A 239 17.76 -11.47 -23.87
CA LYS A 239 19.20 -11.67 -23.76
C LYS A 239 19.82 -11.68 -25.16
N GLY A 240 20.75 -10.76 -25.42
CA GLY A 240 21.59 -10.76 -26.60
C GLY A 240 23.00 -11.21 -26.27
N GLU A 241 23.82 -11.44 -27.28
CA GLU A 241 25.23 -11.88 -27.12
C GLU A 241 26.06 -10.86 -26.34
N LYS A 242 25.85 -9.57 -26.56
CA LYS A 242 26.62 -8.49 -25.94
C LYS A 242 25.73 -7.55 -25.08
N VAL A 243 24.48 -7.37 -25.45
CA VAL A 243 23.56 -6.43 -24.81
C VAL A 243 22.31 -7.16 -24.38
N ASN A 244 21.95 -7.05 -23.10
CA ASN A 244 20.64 -7.48 -22.60
C ASN A 244 19.68 -6.30 -22.64
N TRP A 245 18.47 -6.55 -23.10
CA TRP A 245 17.41 -5.55 -23.19
C TRP A 245 16.33 -5.82 -22.18
N ALA A 246 15.80 -4.74 -21.57
CA ALA A 246 14.55 -4.77 -20.84
C ALA A 246 13.66 -3.63 -21.37
N TYR A 247 12.37 -3.89 -21.50
CA TYR A 247 11.41 -2.95 -22.07
C TYR A 247 10.04 -3.20 -21.47
N GLY A 248 9.26 -2.16 -21.37
CA GLY A 248 7.91 -2.25 -20.85
C GLY A 248 7.04 -1.10 -21.31
N ALA A 249 5.75 -1.31 -21.19
CA ALA A 249 4.74 -0.30 -21.39
C ALA A 249 3.57 -0.54 -20.45
N GLU A 250 2.97 0.53 -19.97
CA GLU A 250 1.79 0.54 -19.12
C GLU A 250 0.83 1.63 -19.58
N PHE A 251 -0.45 1.30 -19.62
CA PHE A 251 -1.52 2.24 -19.91
C PHE A 251 -2.65 2.04 -18.92
N ALA A 252 -3.19 3.15 -18.40
CA ALA A 252 -4.38 3.14 -17.58
C ALA A 252 -5.32 4.29 -17.93
N THR A 253 -6.60 4.07 -17.66
CA THR A 253 -7.63 5.10 -17.64
C THR A 253 -8.15 5.26 -16.21
N GLN A 254 -8.50 6.46 -15.84
CA GLN A 254 -9.03 6.78 -14.54
C GLN A 254 -10.22 7.71 -14.68
N SER A 255 -11.32 7.37 -14.02
CA SER A 255 -12.46 8.26 -13.83
C SER A 255 -12.56 8.64 -12.36
N SER A 256 -12.84 9.89 -12.10
CA SER A 256 -13.07 10.42 -10.75
C SER A 256 -14.43 11.04 -10.68
N GLU A 257 -15.21 10.63 -9.69
CA GLU A 257 -16.46 11.28 -9.30
C GLU A 257 -16.23 11.96 -7.96
N SER A 258 -16.50 13.26 -7.87
CA SER A 258 -16.38 14.00 -6.62
C SER A 258 -17.52 14.99 -6.44
N GLY A 259 -18.05 15.06 -5.23
CA GLY A 259 -19.11 15.97 -4.86
C GLY A 259 -20.32 15.27 -4.28
N ALA A 260 -21.34 16.05 -3.93
CA ALA A 260 -22.60 15.55 -3.39
C ALA A 260 -23.76 16.08 -4.24
N GLY A 261 -24.66 15.19 -4.67
CA GLY A 261 -25.87 15.51 -5.39
C GLY A 261 -25.64 16.20 -6.74
N GLU A 262 -26.40 17.26 -7.03
CA GLU A 262 -26.34 17.97 -8.35
C GLU A 262 -25.04 18.75 -8.61
N THR A 263 -24.10 18.76 -7.66
CA THR A 263 -22.78 19.41 -7.82
C THR A 263 -21.64 18.41 -8.03
N ALA A 264 -21.96 17.12 -8.24
CA ALA A 264 -20.97 16.13 -8.60
C ALA A 264 -20.26 16.53 -9.90
N THR A 265 -18.95 16.35 -9.93
CA THR A 265 -18.12 16.64 -11.09
C THR A 265 -17.36 15.39 -11.47
N ASP A 266 -17.51 14.97 -12.72
CA ASP A 266 -16.84 13.80 -13.28
C ASP A 266 -15.61 14.23 -14.05
N PHE A 267 -14.51 13.54 -13.87
CA PHE A 267 -13.26 13.78 -14.59
C PHE A 267 -12.69 12.48 -15.12
N ASP A 268 -12.11 12.55 -16.32
CA ASP A 268 -11.39 11.44 -16.93
C ASP A 268 -9.92 11.79 -17.14
N ALA A 269 -9.04 10.87 -16.79
CA ALA A 269 -7.62 11.04 -17.03
C ALA A 269 -6.98 9.73 -17.51
N SER A 270 -5.83 9.83 -18.16
CA SER A 270 -5.09 8.66 -18.63
C SER A 270 -3.65 8.67 -18.12
N TYR A 271 -3.08 7.48 -18.01
CA TYR A 271 -1.70 7.24 -17.64
C TYR A 271 -1.00 6.45 -18.75
N LEU A 272 0.22 6.83 -19.06
CA LEU A 272 1.10 6.10 -19.95
C LEU A 272 2.50 6.07 -19.36
N ASN A 273 3.10 4.89 -19.29
CA ASN A 273 4.54 4.72 -19.06
C ASN A 273 5.12 3.82 -20.15
N ALA A 274 6.31 4.13 -20.62
CA ALA A 274 7.06 3.26 -21.51
C ALA A 274 8.55 3.40 -21.22
N TYR A 275 9.26 2.27 -21.15
CA TYR A 275 10.70 2.28 -20.93
C TYR A 275 11.45 1.31 -21.82
N LEU A 276 12.73 1.65 -22.06
CA LEU A 276 13.71 0.79 -22.70
C LEU A 276 15.02 0.87 -21.93
N ALA A 277 15.58 -0.29 -21.58
CA ALA A 277 16.87 -0.39 -20.93
C ALA A 277 17.81 -1.33 -21.67
N ALA A 278 19.09 -0.96 -21.75
CA ALA A 278 20.15 -1.75 -22.33
C ALA A 278 21.25 -1.98 -21.29
N SER A 279 21.62 -3.22 -21.06
CA SER A 279 22.68 -3.60 -20.13
C SER A 279 23.84 -4.24 -20.88
N PHE A 280 25.06 -3.70 -20.70
CA PHE A 280 26.30 -4.16 -21.29
C PHE A 280 27.42 -4.07 -20.26
N SER A 281 28.19 -5.15 -20.07
CA SER A 281 29.35 -5.19 -19.17
C SER A 281 29.14 -4.61 -17.78
N GLY A 282 27.97 -4.87 -17.15
CA GLY A 282 27.65 -4.38 -15.81
C GLY A 282 27.11 -2.94 -15.77
N VAL A 283 27.06 -2.22 -16.89
CA VAL A 283 26.45 -0.90 -17.02
C VAL A 283 25.07 -1.04 -17.64
N THR A 284 24.07 -0.34 -17.07
CA THR A 284 22.72 -0.27 -17.63
C THR A 284 22.36 1.19 -17.93
N ALA A 285 21.96 1.44 -19.18
CA ALA A 285 21.31 2.69 -19.57
C ALA A 285 19.80 2.43 -19.70
N LYS A 286 18.97 3.31 -19.09
CA LYS A 286 17.50 3.26 -19.18
C LYS A 286 16.98 4.62 -19.66
N VAL A 287 16.01 4.57 -20.55
CA VAL A 287 15.16 5.72 -20.90
C VAL A 287 13.75 5.34 -20.48
N ASP A 288 13.10 6.26 -19.82
CA ASP A 288 11.73 6.12 -19.30
C ASP A 288 10.92 7.35 -19.72
N TYR A 289 9.69 7.14 -20.11
CA TYR A 289 8.76 8.20 -20.48
C TYR A 289 7.43 7.95 -19.78
N GLU A 290 7.04 8.88 -18.92
CA GLU A 290 5.82 8.79 -18.12
C GLU A 290 4.93 10.01 -18.38
N ILE A 291 3.64 9.77 -18.53
CA ILE A 291 2.60 10.80 -18.64
C ILE A 291 1.52 10.49 -17.61
N LEU A 292 1.27 11.43 -16.71
CA LEU A 292 0.04 11.53 -15.94
C LEU A 292 -0.81 12.58 -16.63
N GLY A 293 -1.82 12.12 -17.36
CA GLY A 293 -2.72 12.98 -18.11
C GLY A 293 -3.64 13.79 -17.21
N SER A 294 -4.33 14.76 -17.79
CA SER A 294 -5.33 15.56 -17.08
C SER A 294 -6.55 15.79 -17.96
N ASP A 295 -7.68 16.06 -17.32
CA ASP A 295 -8.90 16.53 -17.96
C ASP A 295 -8.88 18.06 -18.01
N ASP A 296 -8.51 18.63 -19.17
CA ASP A 296 -8.41 20.06 -19.44
C ASP A 296 -7.67 20.89 -18.35
N GLY A 297 -6.74 20.25 -17.60
CA GLY A 297 -6.01 20.88 -16.50
C GLY A 297 -6.80 21.07 -15.21
N GLN A 298 -8.03 20.58 -15.13
CA GLN A 298 -8.87 20.66 -13.92
C GLN A 298 -8.63 19.49 -12.98
N TYR A 299 -8.40 18.30 -13.52
CA TYR A 299 -8.09 17.08 -12.79
C TYR A 299 -6.89 16.39 -13.44
N GLY A 300 -5.97 15.89 -12.63
CA GLY A 300 -4.82 15.07 -13.07
C GLY A 300 -4.93 13.64 -12.62
N PHE A 301 -4.44 12.70 -13.44
CA PHE A 301 -4.33 11.31 -13.05
C PHE A 301 -3.62 11.17 -11.70
N SER A 302 -4.25 10.54 -10.73
CA SER A 302 -3.76 10.46 -9.37
C SER A 302 -3.55 9.02 -8.89
N THR A 303 -2.62 8.84 -7.96
CA THR A 303 -2.26 7.53 -7.39
C THR A 303 -2.23 7.60 -5.86
N PRO A 304 -3.40 7.74 -5.19
CA PRO A 304 -3.48 8.07 -3.76
C PRO A 304 -2.94 6.99 -2.82
N LEU A 305 -2.80 5.74 -3.29
CA LEU A 305 -2.24 4.64 -2.50
C LEU A 305 -0.77 4.33 -2.87
N ALA A 306 -0.12 5.16 -3.70
CA ALA A 306 1.23 4.92 -4.19
C ALA A 306 2.32 5.29 -3.17
N THR A 307 3.52 4.75 -3.38
CA THR A 307 4.75 5.28 -2.80
C THR A 307 5.28 6.40 -3.71
N LEU A 308 4.69 7.59 -3.61
CA LEU A 308 4.88 8.71 -4.55
C LEU A 308 6.35 9.11 -4.72
N HIS A 309 7.09 9.25 -3.63
CA HIS A 309 8.51 9.64 -3.64
C HIS A 309 9.37 8.80 -4.59
N LYS A 310 9.10 7.50 -4.70
CA LYS A 310 9.84 6.58 -5.58
C LYS A 310 9.76 6.98 -7.06
N PHE A 311 8.70 7.65 -7.47
CA PHE A 311 8.39 8.00 -8.87
C PHE A 311 8.46 9.49 -9.13
N ASN A 312 7.94 10.31 -8.22
CA ASN A 312 7.78 11.74 -8.42
C ASN A 312 8.91 12.56 -7.76
N GLY A 313 9.84 11.89 -7.07
CA GLY A 313 10.92 12.57 -6.34
C GLY A 313 10.42 13.29 -5.10
N TRP A 314 11.19 14.27 -4.65
CA TRP A 314 10.83 15.17 -3.56
C TRP A 314 9.94 16.28 -4.12
N THR A 315 8.64 16.19 -3.88
CA THR A 315 7.65 17.21 -4.29
C THR A 315 6.93 17.76 -3.08
#